data_c62e263cd64cf93834af81b2f3174dec
#
_entry.id   c62e263cd64cf93834af81b2f3174dec
#
_cell.length_a   1.000
_cell.length_b   1.000
_cell.length_c   1.000
_cell.angle_alpha   90.00
_cell.angle_beta   90.00
_cell.angle_gamma   90.00
#
_symmetry.space_group_name_H-M   'P 1'
#
loop_
_entity.id
_entity.type
_entity.pdbx_description
1 polymer ?
#
loop_
_entity_poly.entity_id
_entity_poly.type
_entity_poly.pdbx_seq_one_letter_code
_entity_poly.pdbx_strand_id
1 'polypeptide(L)'
;MDRTLSAPSRRVAALLIAAPASGQGKTTITSALARLHTRQGRKVRVFKCGPDFLDPYWHSLASGAPVYQMDLWMTGEMDCRARLHAAAQEADLIIVEGVMGLFDGEPSAADLAQRFGLHVLAVVDASAMAGTFGALAFGLQHYRPDMPWAGVLANRVASERHAGMLARSVRDPAHFMGAVMRNAAMTLPERHLGLTVASEVTDAMERLDAAADALATTPLGQMTLEELQRWAVDFVAPEAEGGWAGCSAPCPPPALRAPPLPAQNSLPTRFPTLQGKTIAVARDAAFCFIYAANLDTLRAIGAELVFFSPLTDATLPACDALWIPGGYPELHA
;
A
#
# COMPACT_ATOMS: atom_id res chain seq x y z
N MET A 1 3.24 -28.71 -29.82
CA MET A 1 3.29 -28.74 -28.33
C MET A 1 4.17 -27.60 -27.89
N ASP A 2 3.57 -26.43 -27.83
CA ASP A 2 4.29 -25.21 -27.43
C ASP A 2 3.98 -25.00 -25.92
N ARG A 3 4.98 -25.29 -25.09
CA ARG A 3 4.91 -24.97 -23.68
C ARG A 3 5.14 -23.45 -23.56
N THR A 4 4.07 -22.70 -23.46
CA THR A 4 4.13 -21.34 -22.95
C THR A 4 4.79 -21.39 -21.58
N LEU A 5 6.06 -21.01 -21.52
CA LEU A 5 6.80 -20.86 -20.27
C LEU A 5 6.08 -19.77 -19.46
N SER A 6 5.30 -20.16 -18.47
CA SER A 6 4.82 -19.23 -17.45
C SER A 6 6.04 -18.54 -16.85
N ALA A 7 5.99 -17.22 -16.70
CA ALA A 7 7.06 -16.50 -16.03
C ALA A 7 7.32 -17.16 -14.68
N PRO A 8 8.61 -17.35 -14.30
CA PRO A 8 8.93 -18.07 -13.07
C PRO A 8 8.32 -17.36 -11.87
N SER A 9 7.74 -18.12 -10.95
CA SER A 9 7.35 -17.59 -9.65
C SER A 9 8.58 -17.04 -8.93
N ARG A 10 8.46 -15.88 -8.31
CA ARG A 10 9.53 -15.33 -7.47
C ARG A 10 9.04 -15.19 -6.03
N ARG A 11 9.83 -15.73 -5.12
CA ARG A 11 9.57 -15.65 -3.70
C ARG A 11 10.14 -14.37 -3.13
N VAL A 12 9.29 -13.52 -2.52
CA VAL A 12 9.65 -12.20 -2.01
C VAL A 12 9.00 -11.99 -0.65
N ALA A 13 9.73 -11.39 0.29
CA ALA A 13 9.18 -10.98 1.58
C ALA A 13 7.98 -10.04 1.38
N ALA A 14 6.85 -10.35 1.99
CA ALA A 14 5.62 -9.58 1.83
C ALA A 14 4.87 -9.42 3.16
N LEU A 15 4.60 -8.18 3.52
CA LEU A 15 3.91 -7.79 4.74
C LEU A 15 2.61 -7.05 4.43
N LEU A 16 1.58 -7.32 5.22
CA LEU A 16 0.39 -6.49 5.29
C LEU A 16 0.41 -5.71 6.61
N ILE A 17 0.52 -4.40 6.52
CA ILE A 17 0.49 -3.51 7.70
C ILE A 17 -0.97 -3.24 8.06
N ALA A 18 -1.40 -3.76 9.18
CA ALA A 18 -2.76 -3.63 9.68
C ALA A 18 -2.80 -2.98 11.07
N ALA A 19 -3.99 -2.77 11.58
CA ALA A 19 -4.18 -2.19 12.90
C ALA A 19 -5.54 -2.63 13.48
N PRO A 20 -5.80 -2.45 14.77
CA PRO A 20 -7.13 -2.70 15.35
C PRO A 20 -8.18 -1.68 14.91
N ALA A 21 -7.76 -0.48 14.46
CA ALA A 21 -8.65 0.61 14.03
C ALA A 21 -7.90 1.63 13.17
N SER A 22 -8.61 2.65 12.68
CA SER A 22 -8.01 3.85 12.09
C SER A 22 -7.23 4.66 13.15
N GLY A 23 -6.30 5.53 12.71
CA GLY A 23 -5.55 6.42 13.61
C GLY A 23 -4.41 5.76 14.41
N GLN A 24 -4.11 4.49 14.20
CA GLN A 24 -3.05 3.75 14.91
C GLN A 24 -1.63 4.05 14.41
N GLY A 25 -1.51 4.76 13.28
CA GLY A 25 -0.24 5.11 12.66
C GLY A 25 0.24 4.13 11.57
N LYS A 26 -0.67 3.38 10.94
CA LYS A 26 -0.33 2.49 9.80
C LYS A 26 0.48 3.20 8.74
N THR A 27 0.01 4.33 8.25
CA THR A 27 0.64 5.11 7.18
C THR A 27 2.07 5.55 7.53
N THR A 28 2.26 6.03 8.78
CA THR A 28 3.60 6.40 9.27
C THR A 28 4.54 5.20 9.29
N ILE A 29 4.11 4.06 9.83
CA ILE A 29 4.95 2.87 9.94
C ILE A 29 5.18 2.22 8.57
N THR A 30 4.19 2.19 7.68
CA THR A 30 4.35 1.72 6.30
C THR A 30 5.40 2.54 5.56
N SER A 31 5.28 3.88 5.61
CA SER A 31 6.22 4.80 4.98
C SER A 31 7.62 4.71 5.62
N ALA A 32 7.70 4.60 6.96
CA ALA A 32 8.96 4.42 7.67
C ALA A 32 9.69 3.15 7.24
N LEU A 33 8.97 2.02 7.16
CA LEU A 33 9.55 0.75 6.73
C LEU A 33 10.00 0.81 5.27
N ALA A 34 9.18 1.38 4.38
CA ALA A 34 9.56 1.56 2.99
C ALA A 34 10.80 2.45 2.85
N ARG A 35 10.84 3.60 3.55
CA ARG A 35 11.96 4.54 3.51
C ARG A 35 13.24 3.94 4.05
N LEU A 36 13.16 3.22 5.18
CA LEU A 36 14.31 2.54 5.79
C LEU A 36 14.99 1.58 4.80
N HIS A 37 14.20 0.71 4.20
CA HIS A 37 14.72 -0.27 3.25
C HIS A 37 15.21 0.38 1.95
N THR A 38 14.52 1.42 1.45
CA THR A 38 14.96 2.17 0.25
C THR A 38 16.30 2.86 0.51
N ARG A 39 16.51 3.46 1.69
CA ARG A 39 17.79 4.06 2.08
C ARG A 39 18.92 3.02 2.15
N GLN A 40 18.59 1.77 2.41
CA GLN A 40 19.55 0.63 2.40
C GLN A 40 19.79 0.09 0.99
N GLY A 41 19.29 0.73 -0.06
CA GLY A 41 19.45 0.33 -1.46
C GLY A 41 18.54 -0.82 -1.90
N ARG A 42 17.54 -1.19 -1.10
CA ARG A 42 16.57 -2.26 -1.43
C ARG A 42 15.45 -1.71 -2.29
N LYS A 43 14.96 -2.52 -3.22
CA LYS A 43 13.78 -2.19 -4.04
C LYS A 43 12.52 -2.54 -3.26
N VAL A 44 11.76 -1.51 -2.86
CA VAL A 44 10.51 -1.67 -2.13
C VAL A 44 9.32 -1.35 -3.03
N ARG A 45 8.30 -2.19 -3.01
CA ARG A 45 7.01 -1.92 -3.63
C ARG A 45 5.95 -1.80 -2.56
N VAL A 46 5.21 -0.71 -2.61
CA VAL A 46 4.13 -0.45 -1.64
C VAL A 46 2.79 -0.45 -2.37
N PHE A 47 1.80 -1.06 -1.73
CA PHE A 47 0.41 -1.07 -2.17
C PHE A 47 -0.49 -0.50 -1.08
N LYS A 48 -1.62 0.08 -1.47
CA LYS A 48 -2.62 0.61 -0.55
C LYS A 48 -3.94 -0.12 -0.71
N CYS A 49 -4.50 -0.65 0.38
CA CYS A 49 -5.87 -1.16 0.38
C CYS A 49 -6.88 -0.02 0.37
N GLY A 50 -7.95 -0.22 -0.39
CA GLY A 50 -9.08 0.72 -0.46
C GLY A 50 -8.85 1.95 -1.33
N PRO A 51 -9.91 2.78 -1.49
CA PRO A 51 -9.93 3.95 -2.36
C PRO A 51 -9.28 5.16 -1.67
N ASP A 52 -7.98 5.13 -1.53
CA ASP A 52 -7.21 6.20 -0.88
C ASP A 52 -6.31 6.90 -1.89
N PHE A 53 -6.35 8.22 -1.92
CA PHE A 53 -5.51 9.04 -2.78
C PHE A 53 -4.35 9.70 -2.05
N LEU A 54 -4.38 9.78 -0.71
CA LEU A 54 -3.43 10.57 0.07
C LEU A 54 -2.28 9.74 0.63
N ASP A 55 -2.57 8.63 1.31
CA ASP A 55 -1.52 7.76 1.82
C ASP A 55 -0.55 7.29 0.73
N PRO A 56 -0.99 6.97 -0.52
CA PRO A 56 -0.10 6.62 -1.63
C PRO A 56 1.00 7.65 -1.92
N TYR A 57 0.77 8.95 -1.68
CA TYR A 57 1.80 9.97 -1.87
C TYR A 57 2.97 9.81 -0.90
N TRP A 58 2.65 9.60 0.40
CA TRP A 58 3.67 9.34 1.42
C TRP A 58 4.48 8.09 1.10
N HIS A 59 3.79 7.02 0.68
CA HIS A 59 4.43 5.76 0.32
C HIS A 59 5.28 5.87 -0.94
N SER A 60 4.83 6.65 -1.94
CA SER A 60 5.61 6.87 -3.16
C SER A 60 6.87 7.68 -2.90
N LEU A 61 6.82 8.71 -2.03
CA LEU A 61 8.00 9.44 -1.59
C LEU A 61 8.96 8.54 -0.81
N ALA A 62 8.43 7.69 0.07
CA ALA A 62 9.22 6.80 0.90
C ALA A 62 9.94 5.72 0.09
N SER A 63 9.24 5.10 -0.87
CA SER A 63 9.76 3.99 -1.69
C SER A 63 10.45 4.42 -2.97
N GLY A 64 10.22 5.66 -3.44
CA GLY A 64 10.67 6.14 -4.75
C GLY A 64 9.97 5.45 -5.92
N ALA A 65 8.83 4.81 -5.71
CA ALA A 65 8.11 4.01 -6.70
C ALA A 65 6.61 4.31 -6.72
N PRO A 66 5.91 4.09 -7.85
CA PRO A 66 4.47 4.20 -7.91
C PRO A 66 3.78 3.27 -6.91
N VAL A 67 2.70 3.75 -6.30
CA VAL A 67 1.86 2.98 -5.38
C VAL A 67 0.54 2.67 -6.06
N TYR A 68 0.16 1.40 -6.02
CA TYR A 68 -1.08 0.91 -6.63
C TYR A 68 -2.08 0.49 -5.56
N GLN A 69 -3.37 0.58 -5.90
CA GLN A 69 -4.43 0.06 -5.07
C GLN A 69 -4.46 -1.47 -5.11
N MET A 70 -4.65 -2.07 -3.93
CA MET A 70 -4.86 -3.49 -3.72
C MET A 70 -6.27 -3.66 -3.15
N ASP A 71 -7.27 -3.84 -4.00
CA ASP A 71 -8.65 -3.85 -3.58
C ASP A 71 -9.46 -4.88 -4.38
N LEU A 72 -10.01 -5.88 -3.66
CA LEU A 72 -10.75 -6.97 -4.28
C LEU A 72 -12.07 -6.53 -4.89
N TRP A 73 -12.64 -5.43 -4.40
CA TRP A 73 -13.89 -4.89 -4.92
C TRP A 73 -13.65 -3.96 -6.13
N MET A 74 -12.68 -3.03 -6.03
CA MET A 74 -12.41 -2.05 -7.09
C MET A 74 -11.71 -2.67 -8.29
N THR A 75 -10.69 -3.48 -8.07
CA THR A 75 -9.81 -3.98 -9.14
C THR A 75 -9.96 -5.48 -9.36
N GLY A 76 -10.48 -6.21 -8.39
CA GLY A 76 -10.66 -7.65 -8.45
C GLY A 76 -9.38 -8.44 -8.15
N GLU A 77 -9.56 -9.73 -7.89
CA GLU A 77 -8.46 -10.62 -7.48
C GLU A 77 -7.39 -10.78 -8.56
N MET A 78 -7.81 -10.86 -9.82
CA MET A 78 -6.87 -11.08 -10.94
C MET A 78 -5.91 -9.90 -11.11
N ASP A 79 -6.39 -8.66 -11.01
CA ASP A 79 -5.54 -7.47 -11.07
C ASP A 79 -4.60 -7.43 -9.85
N CYS A 80 -5.11 -7.72 -8.65
CA CYS A 80 -4.29 -7.80 -7.45
C CYS A 80 -3.15 -8.83 -7.60
N ARG A 81 -3.44 -10.04 -8.11
CA ARG A 81 -2.44 -11.08 -8.37
C ARG A 81 -1.42 -10.65 -9.42
N ALA A 82 -1.88 -10.06 -10.51
CA ALA A 82 -1.01 -9.57 -11.58
C ALA A 82 -0.04 -8.50 -11.07
N ARG A 83 -0.52 -7.56 -10.26
CA ARG A 83 0.32 -6.50 -9.67
C ARG A 83 1.32 -7.04 -8.66
N LEU A 84 0.91 -7.95 -7.77
CA LEU A 84 1.81 -8.61 -6.83
C LEU A 84 2.88 -9.42 -7.57
N HIS A 85 2.49 -10.18 -8.60
CA HIS A 85 3.44 -10.92 -9.42
C HIS A 85 4.43 -9.99 -10.12
N ALA A 86 3.96 -8.91 -10.76
CA ALA A 86 4.83 -7.94 -11.42
C ALA A 86 5.79 -7.27 -10.43
N ALA A 87 5.30 -6.86 -9.26
CA ALA A 87 6.13 -6.30 -8.20
C ALA A 87 7.19 -7.30 -7.72
N ALA A 88 6.83 -8.57 -7.56
CA ALA A 88 7.74 -9.61 -7.11
C ALA A 88 8.92 -9.83 -8.08
N GLN A 89 8.77 -9.55 -9.38
CA GLN A 89 9.88 -9.72 -10.32
C GLN A 89 11.07 -8.78 -10.05
N GLU A 90 10.83 -7.66 -9.39
CA GLU A 90 11.85 -6.63 -9.20
C GLU A 90 12.10 -6.25 -7.72
N ALA A 91 11.11 -6.46 -6.83
CA ALA A 91 11.19 -6.02 -5.44
C ALA A 91 12.01 -6.98 -4.56
N ASP A 92 12.65 -6.41 -3.55
CA ASP A 92 13.25 -7.13 -2.43
C ASP A 92 12.27 -7.25 -1.25
N LEU A 93 11.30 -6.31 -1.17
CA LEU A 93 10.26 -6.26 -0.16
C LEU A 93 8.97 -5.69 -0.75
N ILE A 94 7.85 -6.36 -0.47
CA ILE A 94 6.50 -5.89 -0.77
C ILE A 94 5.80 -5.52 0.54
N ILE A 95 5.20 -4.33 0.58
CA ILE A 95 4.42 -3.85 1.72
C ILE A 95 3.03 -3.49 1.23
N VAL A 96 2.01 -4.00 1.89
CA VAL A 96 0.60 -3.65 1.62
C VAL A 96 0.06 -2.93 2.85
N GLU A 97 -0.39 -1.70 2.73
CA GLU A 97 -1.06 -1.02 3.83
C GLU A 97 -2.56 -1.31 3.81
N GLY A 98 -3.08 -1.85 4.90
CA GLY A 98 -4.50 -2.09 5.13
C GLY A 98 -5.30 -0.80 5.33
N VAL A 99 -6.60 -0.89 5.18
CA VAL A 99 -7.57 0.18 5.45
C VAL A 99 -8.32 -0.13 6.74
N MET A 100 -8.73 0.89 7.51
CA MET A 100 -9.49 0.74 8.76
C MET A 100 -8.82 -0.24 9.75
N GLY A 101 -9.61 -1.05 10.46
CA GLY A 101 -9.12 -2.17 11.27
C GLY A 101 -8.91 -3.43 10.45
N LEU A 102 -8.11 -4.36 10.99
CA LEU A 102 -7.74 -5.62 10.29
C LEU A 102 -8.94 -6.41 9.79
N PHE A 103 -10.03 -6.42 10.54
CA PHE A 103 -11.24 -7.20 10.26
C PHE A 103 -12.41 -6.34 9.78
N ASP A 104 -12.20 -5.03 9.59
CA ASP A 104 -13.25 -4.11 9.16
C ASP A 104 -13.42 -4.16 7.63
N GLY A 105 -14.69 -4.10 7.20
CA GLY A 105 -15.07 -4.10 5.78
C GLY A 105 -15.23 -5.49 5.17
N GLU A 106 -15.86 -5.52 3.98
CA GLU A 106 -16.08 -6.71 3.17
C GLU A 106 -15.74 -6.41 1.70
N PRO A 107 -14.57 -6.89 1.20
CA PRO A 107 -13.52 -7.66 1.88
C PRO A 107 -12.70 -6.80 2.85
N SER A 108 -12.25 -7.43 3.95
CA SER A 108 -11.37 -6.82 4.94
C SER A 108 -9.88 -6.96 4.58
N ALA A 109 -9.01 -6.24 5.32
CA ALA A 109 -7.57 -6.43 5.19
C ALA A 109 -7.13 -7.86 5.55
N ALA A 110 -7.83 -8.53 6.46
CA ALA A 110 -7.61 -9.93 6.80
C ALA A 110 -7.94 -10.87 5.63
N ASP A 111 -8.98 -10.56 4.84
CA ASP A 111 -9.30 -11.35 3.64
C ASP A 111 -8.18 -11.25 2.60
N LEU A 112 -7.60 -10.06 2.41
CA LEU A 112 -6.45 -9.89 1.53
C LEU A 112 -5.23 -10.67 2.05
N ALA A 113 -4.95 -10.57 3.36
CA ALA A 113 -3.83 -11.28 3.98
C ALA A 113 -3.90 -12.79 3.73
N GLN A 114 -5.05 -13.40 4.01
CA GLN A 114 -5.24 -14.83 3.80
C GLN A 114 -5.21 -15.24 2.32
N ARG A 115 -5.86 -14.43 1.45
CA ARG A 115 -5.97 -14.74 0.02
C ARG A 115 -4.64 -14.69 -0.72
N PHE A 116 -3.76 -13.77 -0.34
CA PHE A 116 -2.47 -13.56 -0.98
C PHE A 116 -1.28 -14.07 -0.15
N GLY A 117 -1.52 -14.66 1.02
CA GLY A 117 -0.48 -15.18 1.90
C GLY A 117 0.37 -14.08 2.55
N LEU A 118 -0.13 -12.84 2.65
CA LEU A 118 0.61 -11.72 3.20
C LEU A 118 0.68 -11.81 4.72
N HIS A 119 1.89 -11.76 5.29
CA HIS A 119 2.04 -11.83 6.73
C HIS A 119 1.65 -10.51 7.40
N VAL A 120 0.70 -10.59 8.34
CA VAL A 120 0.14 -9.41 9.02
C VAL A 120 1.11 -8.91 10.07
N LEU A 121 1.54 -7.66 9.92
CA LEU A 121 2.20 -6.86 10.96
C LEU A 121 1.15 -5.89 11.54
N ALA A 122 0.73 -6.11 12.77
CA ALA A 122 -0.23 -5.26 13.43
C ALA A 122 0.47 -4.06 14.08
N VAL A 123 0.07 -2.85 13.73
CA VAL A 123 0.50 -1.60 14.36
C VAL A 123 -0.55 -1.16 15.36
N VAL A 124 -0.16 -1.02 16.61
CA VAL A 124 -1.07 -0.68 17.71
C VAL A 124 -0.58 0.57 18.43
N ASP A 125 -1.44 1.59 18.52
CA ASP A 125 -1.20 2.73 19.39
C ASP A 125 -1.20 2.29 20.84
N ALA A 126 -0.02 2.21 21.44
CA ALA A 126 0.18 1.75 22.80
C ALA A 126 0.23 2.90 23.82
N SER A 127 -0.05 4.15 23.42
CA SER A 127 0.12 5.34 24.26
C SER A 127 -0.61 5.27 25.62
N ALA A 128 -1.72 4.52 25.69
CA ALA A 128 -2.52 4.32 26.88
C ALA A 128 -2.66 2.83 27.28
N MET A 129 -1.71 1.97 26.85
CA MET A 129 -1.75 0.53 27.09
C MET A 129 -0.60 0.05 27.97
N ALA A 130 -0.82 -1.07 28.66
CA ALA A 130 0.18 -1.86 29.36
C ALA A 130 -0.05 -3.34 29.04
N GLY A 131 -0.40 -4.20 30.00
CA GLY A 131 -0.64 -5.62 29.76
C GLY A 131 -1.78 -5.94 28.75
N THR A 132 -2.77 -5.05 28.62
CA THR A 132 -3.85 -5.19 27.62
C THR A 132 -3.34 -5.19 26.18
N PHE A 133 -2.19 -4.61 25.90
CA PHE A 133 -1.54 -4.66 24.58
C PHE A 133 -1.34 -6.10 24.12
N GLY A 134 -0.82 -6.98 24.99
CA GLY A 134 -0.64 -8.39 24.67
C GLY A 134 -1.95 -9.16 24.43
N ALA A 135 -3.01 -8.81 25.18
CA ALA A 135 -4.35 -9.39 24.95
C ALA A 135 -4.92 -8.98 23.59
N LEU A 136 -4.75 -7.71 23.20
CA LEU A 136 -5.15 -7.20 21.91
C LEU A 136 -4.36 -7.88 20.77
N ALA A 137 -3.03 -7.95 20.91
CA ALA A 137 -2.17 -8.63 19.94
C ALA A 137 -2.56 -10.09 19.74
N PHE A 138 -2.83 -10.80 20.84
CA PHE A 138 -3.31 -12.17 20.81
C PHE A 138 -4.68 -12.29 20.10
N GLY A 139 -5.60 -11.38 20.38
CA GLY A 139 -6.91 -11.33 19.73
C GLY A 139 -6.77 -11.12 18.21
N LEU A 140 -5.96 -10.15 17.77
CA LEU A 140 -5.72 -9.88 16.36
C LEU A 140 -5.14 -11.10 15.62
N GLN A 141 -4.21 -11.81 16.26
CA GLN A 141 -3.58 -12.99 15.69
C GLN A 141 -4.55 -14.17 15.54
N HIS A 142 -5.42 -14.39 16.52
CA HIS A 142 -6.19 -15.64 16.66
C HIS A 142 -7.69 -15.48 16.39
N TYR A 143 -8.18 -14.26 16.11
CA TYR A 143 -9.60 -14.04 15.83
C TYR A 143 -10.08 -14.80 14.58
N ARG A 144 -9.20 -14.93 13.58
CA ARG A 144 -9.41 -15.83 12.43
C ARG A 144 -8.37 -16.95 12.44
N PRO A 145 -8.78 -18.20 12.16
CA PRO A 145 -7.85 -19.31 12.01
C PRO A 145 -6.93 -19.05 10.79
N ASP A 146 -5.75 -19.64 10.80
CA ASP A 146 -4.78 -19.67 9.69
C ASP A 146 -4.38 -18.28 9.15
N MET A 147 -4.45 -17.25 10.00
CA MET A 147 -3.98 -15.90 9.63
C MET A 147 -2.46 -15.89 9.52
N PRO A 148 -1.89 -15.56 8.33
CA PRO A 148 -0.45 -15.36 8.24
C PRO A 148 -0.04 -14.21 9.15
N TRP A 149 0.85 -14.46 10.12
CA TRP A 149 1.18 -13.50 11.17
C TRP A 149 2.68 -13.23 11.22
N ALA A 150 3.04 -11.93 11.12
CA ALA A 150 4.42 -11.47 11.30
C ALA A 150 4.69 -11.03 12.74
N GLY A 151 3.72 -10.35 13.36
CA GLY A 151 3.89 -9.85 14.71
C GLY A 151 3.10 -8.57 15.00
N VAL A 152 3.43 -7.93 16.11
CA VAL A 152 2.85 -6.67 16.56
C VAL A 152 3.94 -5.64 16.84
N LEU A 153 3.73 -4.40 16.37
CA LEU A 153 4.56 -3.23 16.64
C LEU A 153 3.80 -2.28 17.54
N ALA A 154 4.40 -1.90 18.66
CA ALA A 154 3.87 -0.89 19.55
C ALA A 154 4.24 0.50 19.02
N ASN A 155 3.23 1.35 18.75
CA ASN A 155 3.44 2.71 18.29
C ASN A 155 3.13 3.73 19.39
N ARG A 156 3.69 4.94 19.28
CA ARG A 156 3.50 6.07 20.22
C ARG A 156 3.85 5.73 21.66
N VAL A 157 4.88 4.95 21.86
CA VAL A 157 5.33 4.50 23.19
C VAL A 157 5.96 5.66 23.94
N ALA A 158 5.73 5.74 25.24
CA ALA A 158 6.15 6.89 26.06
C ALA A 158 7.60 6.82 26.55
N SER A 159 8.16 5.60 26.75
CA SER A 159 9.50 5.40 27.31
C SER A 159 9.99 3.96 27.12
N GLU A 160 11.29 3.73 27.29
CA GLU A 160 11.90 2.39 27.27
C GLU A 160 11.30 1.45 28.33
N ARG A 161 11.01 1.98 29.54
CA ARG A 161 10.32 1.20 30.57
C ARG A 161 8.95 0.74 30.11
N HIS A 162 8.22 1.62 29.42
CA HIS A 162 6.91 1.31 28.85
C HIS A 162 7.06 0.25 27.75
N ALA A 163 8.02 0.41 26.84
CA ALA A 163 8.33 -0.58 25.81
C ALA A 163 8.58 -1.98 26.40
N GLY A 164 9.38 -2.05 27.47
CA GLY A 164 9.64 -3.30 28.17
C GLY A 164 8.39 -3.92 28.82
N MET A 165 7.43 -3.10 29.28
CA MET A 165 6.13 -3.61 29.78
C MET A 165 5.29 -4.21 28.66
N LEU A 166 5.23 -3.54 27.51
CA LEU A 166 4.49 -4.00 26.35
C LEU A 166 5.10 -5.31 25.79
N ALA A 167 6.42 -5.37 25.66
CA ALA A 167 7.12 -6.56 25.19
C ALA A 167 6.80 -7.80 26.04
N ARG A 168 6.85 -7.65 27.37
CA ARG A 168 6.54 -8.75 28.31
C ARG A 168 5.07 -9.17 28.29
N SER A 169 4.15 -8.36 27.76
CA SER A 169 2.74 -8.70 27.65
C SER A 169 2.43 -9.59 26.45
N VAL A 170 3.28 -9.61 25.43
CA VAL A 170 3.11 -10.44 24.24
C VAL A 170 3.46 -11.87 24.60
N ARG A 171 2.56 -12.83 24.30
CA ARG A 171 2.72 -14.24 24.69
C ARG A 171 3.95 -14.90 24.07
N ASP A 172 4.16 -14.68 22.77
CA ASP A 172 5.36 -15.13 22.08
C ASP A 172 6.28 -13.94 21.81
N PRO A 173 7.42 -13.85 22.51
CA PRO A 173 8.36 -12.74 22.33
C PRO A 173 8.85 -12.58 20.88
N ALA A 174 8.85 -13.64 20.07
CA ALA A 174 9.24 -13.58 18.66
C ALA A 174 8.26 -12.76 17.81
N HIS A 175 7.05 -12.54 18.28
CA HIS A 175 6.04 -11.71 17.62
C HIS A 175 6.05 -10.25 18.09
N PHE A 176 6.89 -9.86 19.05
CA PHE A 176 7.07 -8.45 19.39
C PHE A 176 8.08 -7.81 18.45
N MET A 177 7.60 -7.05 17.48
CA MET A 177 8.42 -6.43 16.43
C MET A 177 9.06 -5.10 16.87
N GLY A 178 8.83 -4.69 18.11
CA GLY A 178 9.45 -3.52 18.73
C GLY A 178 8.47 -2.45 19.14
N ALA A 179 9.03 -1.33 19.60
CA ALA A 179 8.31 -0.17 20.07
C ALA A 179 8.86 1.09 19.41
N VAL A 180 7.99 1.88 18.81
CA VAL A 180 8.32 3.18 18.24
C VAL A 180 7.91 4.25 19.24
N MET A 181 8.87 5.03 19.71
CA MET A 181 8.65 6.10 20.66
C MET A 181 7.83 7.25 20.06
N ARG A 182 7.03 7.91 20.89
CA ARG A 182 6.33 9.11 20.45
C ARG A 182 7.34 10.19 20.07
N ASN A 183 7.27 10.66 18.84
CA ASN A 183 8.13 11.71 18.32
C ASN A 183 7.33 12.60 17.36
N ALA A 184 7.27 13.90 17.64
CA ALA A 184 6.55 14.86 16.81
C ALA A 184 7.19 15.03 15.42
N ALA A 185 8.53 14.85 15.32
CA ALA A 185 9.26 15.00 14.05
C ALA A 185 8.87 13.95 13.00
N MET A 186 8.33 12.80 13.39
CA MET A 186 7.89 11.73 12.48
C MET A 186 6.37 11.75 12.22
N THR A 187 5.64 12.69 12.81
CA THR A 187 4.18 12.75 12.66
C THR A 187 3.85 13.24 11.26
N LEU A 188 3.20 12.39 10.46
CA LEU A 188 2.65 12.80 9.19
C LEU A 188 1.37 13.62 9.47
N PRO A 189 1.14 14.73 8.77
CA PRO A 189 -0.08 15.52 8.93
C PRO A 189 -1.32 14.67 8.76
N GLU A 190 -2.21 14.70 9.77
CA GLU A 190 -3.46 13.97 9.73
C GLU A 190 -4.51 14.70 8.88
N ARG A 191 -5.47 13.91 8.38
CA ARG A 191 -6.62 14.38 7.62
C ARG A 191 -7.57 15.19 8.50
N HIS A 192 -7.33 16.48 8.66
CA HIS A 192 -8.37 17.40 9.11
C HIS A 192 -8.57 18.47 8.03
N LEU A 193 -9.81 18.69 7.61
CA LEU A 193 -10.37 19.78 6.78
C LEU A 193 -9.35 20.81 6.23
N GLY A 194 -8.38 20.36 5.45
CA GLY A 194 -7.21 21.12 5.01
C GLY A 194 -6.12 20.13 4.62
N LEU A 195 -6.46 19.21 3.72
CA LEU A 195 -5.63 18.07 3.33
C LEU A 195 -4.34 18.54 2.67
N THR A 196 -3.26 18.46 3.41
CA THR A 196 -1.94 18.71 2.89
C THR A 196 -1.48 17.47 2.11
N VAL A 197 -1.37 17.59 0.80
CA VAL A 197 -0.69 16.59 -0.01
C VAL A 197 0.77 16.55 0.41
N ALA A 198 1.40 15.37 0.45
CA ALA A 198 2.80 15.26 0.89
C ALA A 198 3.76 16.17 0.09
N SER A 199 3.41 16.55 -1.15
CA SER A 199 4.15 17.52 -1.97
C SER A 199 4.10 18.97 -1.44
N GLU A 200 3.13 19.32 -0.60
CA GLU A 200 3.01 20.63 0.03
C GLU A 200 3.70 20.70 1.39
N VAL A 201 4.08 19.55 1.94
CA VAL A 201 4.81 19.48 3.22
C VAL A 201 6.28 19.67 2.92
N THR A 202 6.79 20.87 3.19
CA THR A 202 8.19 21.24 2.90
C THR A 202 9.21 20.34 3.58
N ASP A 203 8.86 19.74 4.73
CA ASP A 203 9.67 18.81 5.52
C ASP A 203 9.28 17.34 5.37
N ALA A 204 8.55 16.96 4.28
CA ALA A 204 8.03 15.61 4.08
C ALA A 204 9.12 14.54 4.15
N MET A 205 10.25 14.76 3.48
CA MET A 205 11.36 13.81 3.48
C MET A 205 12.05 13.73 4.83
N GLU A 206 12.19 14.86 5.54
CA GLU A 206 12.76 14.88 6.90
C GLU A 206 11.89 14.07 7.88
N ARG A 207 10.56 14.19 7.78
CA ARG A 207 9.63 13.39 8.59
C ARG A 207 9.71 11.91 8.27
N LEU A 208 9.81 11.55 7.00
CA LEU A 208 9.98 10.16 6.56
C LEU A 208 11.31 9.58 7.04
N ASP A 209 12.39 10.37 6.97
CA ASP A 209 13.71 9.96 7.47
C ASP A 209 13.71 9.81 8.99
N ALA A 210 13.09 10.74 9.73
CA ALA A 210 12.95 10.63 11.19
C ALA A 210 12.12 9.39 11.60
N ALA A 211 11.07 9.06 10.84
CA ALA A 211 10.27 7.86 11.06
C ALA A 211 11.07 6.56 10.75
N ALA A 212 11.84 6.57 9.68
CA ALA A 212 12.73 5.47 9.33
C ALA A 212 13.81 5.26 10.39
N ASP A 213 14.42 6.33 10.90
CA ASP A 213 15.44 6.27 11.96
C ASP A 213 14.85 5.73 13.27
N ALA A 214 13.66 6.16 13.64
CA ALA A 214 12.96 5.62 14.81
C ALA A 214 12.67 4.11 14.64
N LEU A 215 12.21 3.70 13.46
CA LEU A 215 11.95 2.28 13.17
C LEU A 215 13.25 1.45 13.15
N ALA A 216 14.37 2.00 12.67
CA ALA A 216 15.67 1.33 12.63
C ALA A 216 16.19 0.87 14.00
N THR A 217 15.70 1.47 15.08
CA THR A 217 16.06 1.07 16.46
C THR A 217 15.30 -0.16 16.95
N THR A 218 14.25 -0.59 16.24
CA THR A 218 13.38 -1.71 16.62
C THR A 218 13.88 -3.04 16.06
N PRO A 219 13.51 -4.20 16.65
CA PRO A 219 13.78 -5.51 16.08
C PRO A 219 13.33 -5.62 14.61
N LEU A 220 12.16 -5.07 14.23
CA LEU A 220 11.71 -5.05 12.85
C LEU A 220 12.67 -4.30 11.92
N GLY A 221 13.10 -3.10 12.33
CA GLY A 221 13.98 -2.26 11.51
C GLY A 221 15.40 -2.75 11.38
N GLN A 222 15.84 -3.62 12.30
CA GLN A 222 17.17 -4.24 12.30
C GLN A 222 17.24 -5.52 11.47
N MET A 223 16.10 -6.02 10.96
CA MET A 223 16.07 -7.26 10.18
C MET A 223 16.84 -7.13 8.87
N THR A 224 17.66 -8.11 8.62
CA THR A 224 18.32 -8.31 7.32
C THR A 224 17.33 -8.80 6.25
N LEU A 225 17.73 -8.76 4.97
CA LEU A 225 16.90 -9.34 3.90
C LEU A 225 16.70 -10.84 4.09
N GLU A 226 17.69 -11.55 4.61
CA GLU A 226 17.61 -12.98 4.88
C GLU A 226 16.57 -13.27 5.97
N GLU A 227 16.56 -12.51 7.05
CA GLU A 227 15.57 -12.64 8.13
C GLU A 227 14.14 -12.30 7.67
N LEU A 228 13.99 -11.34 6.76
CA LEU A 228 12.69 -11.01 6.16
C LEU A 228 12.15 -12.16 5.30
N GLN A 229 13.00 -13.05 4.76
CA GLN A 229 12.57 -14.19 3.94
C GLN A 229 11.68 -15.18 4.71
N ARG A 230 11.62 -15.13 6.03
CA ARG A 230 10.63 -15.91 6.81
C ARG A 230 9.19 -15.53 6.48
N TRP A 231 8.97 -14.33 5.92
CA TRP A 231 7.68 -13.82 5.44
C TRP A 231 7.58 -13.83 3.92
N ALA A 232 8.40 -14.64 3.25
CA ALA A 232 8.39 -14.69 1.80
C ALA A 232 7.19 -15.47 1.27
N VAL A 233 6.57 -14.90 0.25
CA VAL A 233 5.41 -15.44 -0.46
C VAL A 233 5.79 -15.71 -1.91
N ASP A 234 5.30 -16.81 -2.47
CA ASP A 234 5.44 -17.13 -3.88
C ASP A 234 4.33 -16.46 -4.69
N PHE A 235 4.70 -15.46 -5.49
CA PHE A 235 3.76 -14.77 -6.36
C PHE A 235 3.79 -15.37 -7.77
N VAL A 236 2.80 -16.21 -8.06
CA VAL A 236 2.62 -16.86 -9.35
C VAL A 236 1.89 -15.92 -10.31
N ALA A 237 2.26 -15.95 -11.59
CA ALA A 237 1.51 -15.23 -12.62
C ALA A 237 0.05 -15.73 -12.64
N PRO A 238 -0.93 -14.82 -12.75
CA PRO A 238 -2.32 -15.25 -12.91
C PRO A 238 -2.46 -16.02 -14.22
N GLU A 239 -3.14 -17.17 -14.17
CA GLU A 239 -3.43 -17.96 -15.38
C GLU A 239 -4.36 -17.17 -16.30
N ALA A 240 -4.05 -17.15 -17.59
CA ALA A 240 -4.81 -16.40 -18.59
C ALA A 240 -6.21 -17.00 -18.88
N GLU A 241 -6.46 -18.23 -18.40
CA GLU A 241 -7.70 -18.98 -18.61
C GLU A 241 -8.22 -19.55 -17.29
N GLY A 242 -9.18 -18.88 -16.69
CA GLY A 242 -9.96 -19.40 -15.58
C GLY A 242 -11.21 -18.54 -15.44
N GLY A 243 -12.27 -18.97 -16.10
CA GLY A 243 -13.58 -18.36 -15.93
C GLY A 243 -13.94 -18.24 -14.45
N TRP A 244 -14.72 -17.26 -14.12
CA TRP A 244 -15.27 -16.88 -12.82
C TRP A 244 -15.98 -17.99 -12.01
N ALA A 245 -15.39 -19.17 -11.86
CA ALA A 245 -15.89 -20.27 -11.09
C ALA A 245 -15.16 -20.33 -9.74
N GLY A 246 -15.66 -19.64 -8.72
CA GLY A 246 -15.15 -19.79 -7.36
C GLY A 246 -15.38 -18.65 -6.37
N CYS A 247 -16.06 -17.59 -6.74
CA CYS A 247 -16.41 -16.55 -5.77
C CYS A 247 -17.75 -16.91 -5.10
N SER A 248 -17.71 -17.41 -3.87
CA SER A 248 -18.90 -17.69 -3.04
C SER A 248 -19.50 -16.45 -2.36
N ALA A 249 -18.95 -15.25 -2.62
CA ALA A 249 -19.54 -14.00 -2.18
C ALA A 249 -20.58 -13.51 -3.21
N PRO A 250 -21.69 -12.86 -2.78
CA PRO A 250 -22.67 -12.31 -3.70
C PRO A 250 -21.99 -11.25 -4.59
N CYS A 251 -21.93 -11.59 -5.88
CA CYS A 251 -21.31 -10.74 -6.89
C CYS A 251 -22.19 -9.50 -7.14
N PRO A 252 -21.65 -8.27 -7.22
CA PRO A 252 -22.44 -7.11 -7.58
C PRO A 252 -23.08 -7.31 -8.97
N PRO A 253 -24.23 -6.68 -9.22
CA PRO A 253 -24.96 -6.85 -10.48
C PRO A 253 -24.08 -6.45 -11.69
N PRO A 254 -24.29 -7.08 -12.86
CA PRO A 254 -23.43 -6.92 -14.05
C PRO A 254 -23.22 -5.49 -14.53
N ALA A 255 -24.16 -4.58 -14.22
CA ALA A 255 -24.11 -3.18 -14.63
C ALA A 255 -23.04 -2.33 -13.90
N LEU A 256 -22.48 -2.82 -12.79
CA LEU A 256 -21.45 -2.12 -11.99
C LEU A 256 -20.06 -2.77 -12.09
N ARG A 257 -19.90 -3.74 -12.95
CA ARG A 257 -18.60 -4.39 -13.14
C ARG A 257 -17.74 -3.56 -14.07
N ALA A 258 -16.68 -2.96 -13.54
CA ALA A 258 -15.58 -2.53 -14.40
C ALA A 258 -15.00 -3.79 -15.10
N PRO A 259 -14.73 -3.74 -16.39
CA PRO A 259 -14.10 -4.86 -17.08
C PRO A 259 -12.72 -5.12 -16.45
N PRO A 260 -12.32 -6.41 -16.27
CA PRO A 260 -10.99 -6.73 -15.77
C PRO A 260 -9.93 -6.09 -16.68
N LEU A 261 -8.94 -5.43 -16.07
CA LEU A 261 -7.80 -4.93 -16.81
C LEU A 261 -7.01 -6.13 -17.35
N PRO A 262 -6.73 -6.19 -18.65
CA PRO A 262 -5.92 -7.26 -19.23
C PRO A 262 -4.50 -7.20 -18.70
N ALA A 263 -3.87 -8.38 -18.54
CA ALA A 263 -2.43 -8.48 -18.34
C ALA A 263 -1.72 -7.67 -19.46
N GLN A 264 -0.62 -7.01 -19.13
CA GLN A 264 0.09 -6.05 -20.00
C GLN A 264 0.41 -6.54 -21.43
N ASN A 265 0.19 -7.81 -21.76
CA ASN A 265 0.50 -8.40 -23.06
C ASN A 265 -0.69 -8.84 -23.92
N SER A 266 -1.93 -8.62 -23.50
CA SER A 266 -3.11 -8.97 -24.30
C SER A 266 -4.32 -8.10 -23.99
N LEU A 267 -4.28 -6.83 -24.42
CA LEU A 267 -5.51 -6.03 -24.52
C LEU A 267 -6.42 -6.70 -25.56
N PRO A 268 -7.69 -6.99 -25.22
CA PRO A 268 -8.63 -7.47 -26.23
C PRO A 268 -8.74 -6.42 -27.35
N THR A 269 -8.70 -6.85 -28.59
CA THR A 269 -8.71 -6.05 -29.82
C THR A 269 -9.95 -5.15 -30.02
N ARG A 270 -10.73 -4.91 -28.96
CA ARG A 270 -11.99 -4.14 -28.95
C ARG A 270 -11.94 -2.79 -28.24
N PHE A 271 -10.83 -2.41 -27.61
CA PHE A 271 -10.73 -1.04 -27.07
C PHE A 271 -10.25 -0.10 -28.19
N PRO A 272 -10.88 1.09 -28.33
CA PRO A 272 -10.35 2.10 -29.23
C PRO A 272 -8.93 2.43 -28.76
N THR A 273 -7.97 2.33 -29.68
CA THR A 273 -6.59 2.73 -29.39
C THR A 273 -6.54 4.25 -29.32
N LEU A 274 -5.82 4.77 -28.33
CA LEU A 274 -5.51 6.20 -28.22
C LEU A 274 -4.14 6.51 -28.87
N GLN A 275 -3.71 5.68 -29.83
CA GLN A 275 -2.45 5.84 -30.53
C GLN A 275 -2.36 7.22 -31.20
N GLY A 276 -1.29 7.96 -30.88
CA GLY A 276 -1.06 9.31 -31.38
C GLY A 276 -1.97 10.39 -30.80
N LYS A 277 -2.71 10.07 -29.72
CA LYS A 277 -3.50 11.05 -28.97
C LYS A 277 -2.74 11.52 -27.75
N THR A 278 -2.72 12.83 -27.55
CA THR A 278 -2.14 13.47 -26.37
C THR A 278 -3.25 13.85 -25.39
N ILE A 279 -3.10 13.42 -24.14
CA ILE A 279 -4.02 13.78 -23.05
C ILE A 279 -3.29 14.69 -22.08
N ALA A 280 -3.79 15.90 -21.91
CA ALA A 280 -3.32 16.80 -20.84
C ALA A 280 -3.99 16.42 -19.52
N VAL A 281 -3.19 16.13 -18.51
CA VAL A 281 -3.65 15.73 -17.18
C VAL A 281 -3.30 16.83 -16.18
N ALA A 282 -4.32 17.41 -15.55
CA ALA A 282 -4.10 18.35 -14.46
C ALA A 282 -3.50 17.60 -13.27
N ARG A 283 -2.36 18.10 -12.75
CA ARG A 283 -1.66 17.46 -11.65
C ARG A 283 -0.88 18.47 -10.83
N ASP A 284 -1.43 18.83 -9.69
CA ASP A 284 -0.82 19.70 -8.68
C ASP A 284 -1.49 19.46 -7.32
N ALA A 285 -1.31 20.37 -6.37
CA ALA A 285 -1.91 20.26 -5.05
C ALA A 285 -3.45 20.30 -5.08
N ALA A 286 -4.04 21.08 -6.01
CA ALA A 286 -5.48 21.17 -6.18
C ALA A 286 -6.08 19.95 -6.88
N PHE A 287 -5.34 19.29 -7.79
CA PHE A 287 -5.79 18.19 -8.64
C PHE A 287 -4.90 16.96 -8.46
N CYS A 288 -5.03 16.29 -7.33
CA CYS A 288 -4.12 15.22 -6.90
C CYS A 288 -4.76 13.82 -6.81
N PHE A 289 -6.07 13.67 -7.05
CA PHE A 289 -6.76 12.37 -6.92
C PHE A 289 -6.58 11.52 -8.17
N ILE A 290 -5.36 11.03 -8.37
CA ILE A 290 -4.96 10.24 -9.53
C ILE A 290 -4.44 8.88 -9.06
N TYR A 291 -5.09 7.80 -9.47
CA TYR A 291 -4.51 6.47 -9.31
C TYR A 291 -3.44 6.23 -10.37
N ALA A 292 -2.28 5.72 -9.96
CA ALA A 292 -1.20 5.37 -10.88
C ALA A 292 -1.66 4.39 -11.97
N ALA A 293 -2.54 3.46 -11.62
CA ALA A 293 -3.13 2.49 -12.54
C ALA A 293 -3.89 3.13 -13.71
N ASN A 294 -4.56 4.28 -13.49
CA ASN A 294 -5.27 4.98 -14.54
C ASN A 294 -4.30 5.57 -15.57
N LEU A 295 -3.19 6.15 -15.10
CA LEU A 295 -2.14 6.67 -15.98
C LEU A 295 -1.51 5.55 -16.82
N ASP A 296 -1.23 4.42 -16.19
CA ASP A 296 -0.64 3.26 -16.87
C ASP A 296 -1.61 2.67 -17.92
N THR A 297 -2.91 2.60 -17.60
CA THR A 297 -3.94 2.15 -18.53
C THR A 297 -4.00 3.07 -19.77
N LEU A 298 -4.00 4.39 -19.58
CA LEU A 298 -4.01 5.33 -20.69
C LEU A 298 -2.78 5.16 -21.59
N ARG A 299 -1.58 5.01 -20.99
CA ARG A 299 -0.35 4.73 -21.73
C ARG A 299 -0.41 3.40 -22.47
N ALA A 300 -0.93 2.35 -21.82
CA ALA A 300 -1.03 1.00 -22.40
C ALA A 300 -1.93 0.94 -23.65
N ILE A 301 -2.97 1.79 -23.72
CA ILE A 301 -3.84 1.91 -24.89
C ILE A 301 -3.32 2.93 -25.94
N GLY A 302 -2.10 3.46 -25.73
CA GLY A 302 -1.36 4.25 -26.71
C GLY A 302 -1.44 5.77 -26.55
N ALA A 303 -2.01 6.28 -25.45
CA ALA A 303 -2.04 7.72 -25.18
C ALA A 303 -0.66 8.25 -24.77
N GLU A 304 -0.30 9.42 -25.26
CA GLU A 304 0.73 10.27 -24.71
C GLU A 304 0.14 11.13 -23.58
N LEU A 305 0.79 11.15 -22.42
CA LEU A 305 0.33 11.94 -21.28
C LEU A 305 1.23 13.13 -21.04
N VAL A 306 0.67 14.33 -21.06
CA VAL A 306 1.34 15.57 -20.68
C VAL A 306 0.70 16.12 -19.41
N PHE A 307 1.52 16.50 -18.43
CA PHE A 307 1.02 17.00 -17.16
C PHE A 307 1.13 18.53 -17.14
N PHE A 308 0.17 19.16 -16.50
CA PHE A 308 0.19 20.60 -16.28
C PHE A 308 -0.40 20.93 -14.90
N SER A 309 -0.01 22.09 -14.37
CA SER A 309 -0.52 22.60 -13.08
C SER A 309 -1.52 23.73 -13.33
N PRO A 310 -2.81 23.54 -13.08
CA PRO A 310 -3.78 24.63 -13.08
C PRO A 310 -3.44 25.79 -12.13
N LEU A 311 -2.65 25.53 -11.08
CA LEU A 311 -2.25 26.57 -10.11
C LEU A 311 -1.11 27.45 -10.59
N THR A 312 -0.21 26.94 -11.44
CA THR A 312 1.05 27.64 -11.78
C THR A 312 1.26 27.86 -13.27
N ASP A 313 0.68 27.03 -14.14
CA ASP A 313 0.89 27.13 -15.56
C ASP A 313 -0.05 28.17 -16.19
N ALA A 314 0.52 29.07 -16.98
CA ALA A 314 -0.23 30.14 -17.61
C ALA A 314 -1.07 29.68 -18.82
N THR A 315 -0.74 28.52 -19.40
CA THR A 315 -1.38 28.03 -20.62
C THR A 315 -1.56 26.52 -20.55
N LEU A 316 -2.67 26.05 -21.15
CA LEU A 316 -2.89 24.63 -21.35
C LEU A 316 -1.92 24.07 -22.41
N PRO A 317 -1.23 22.94 -22.17
CA PRO A 317 -0.42 22.30 -23.19
C PRO A 317 -1.28 21.82 -24.37
N ALA A 318 -0.67 21.76 -25.57
CA ALA A 318 -1.35 21.23 -26.74
C ALA A 318 -1.79 19.76 -26.48
N CYS A 319 -3.06 19.46 -26.68
CA CYS A 319 -3.62 18.14 -26.40
C CYS A 319 -4.87 17.87 -27.25
N ASP A 320 -5.18 16.57 -27.44
CA ASP A 320 -6.43 16.10 -28.05
C ASP A 320 -7.57 16.00 -27.02
N ALA A 321 -7.23 15.75 -25.75
CA ALA A 321 -8.18 15.66 -24.64
C ALA A 321 -7.59 16.22 -23.35
N LEU A 322 -8.48 16.67 -22.48
CA LEU A 322 -8.17 17.22 -21.16
C LEU A 322 -8.76 16.31 -20.09
N TRP A 323 -7.94 15.92 -19.12
CA TRP A 323 -8.40 15.24 -17.90
C TRP A 323 -8.09 16.10 -16.67
N ILE A 324 -9.15 16.53 -16.01
CA ILE A 324 -9.11 17.22 -14.71
C ILE A 324 -9.58 16.21 -13.67
N PRO A 325 -8.68 15.61 -12.89
CA PRO A 325 -9.03 14.65 -11.85
C PRO A 325 -9.67 15.35 -10.65
N GLY A 326 -10.09 14.57 -9.65
CA GLY A 326 -10.49 15.10 -8.36
C GLY A 326 -9.30 15.67 -7.56
N GLY A 327 -9.63 16.34 -6.46
CA GLY A 327 -8.66 16.97 -5.56
C GLY A 327 -9.37 17.91 -4.60
N TYR A 328 -8.69 18.98 -4.22
CA TYR A 328 -9.17 20.03 -3.31
C TYR A 328 -9.03 21.43 -3.93
N PRO A 329 -9.57 21.70 -5.11
CA PRO A 329 -9.42 23.00 -5.76
C PRO A 329 -9.98 24.16 -4.90
N GLU A 330 -10.98 23.90 -4.06
CA GLU A 330 -11.57 24.87 -3.14
C GLU A 330 -10.61 25.36 -2.06
N LEU A 331 -9.52 24.64 -1.78
CA LEU A 331 -8.48 25.06 -0.83
C LEU A 331 -7.44 25.99 -1.48
N HIS A 332 -7.47 26.10 -2.80
CA HIS A 332 -6.51 26.87 -3.60
C HIS A 332 -7.16 27.98 -4.43
N ALA A 333 -8.46 28.24 -4.18
CA ALA A 333 -9.24 29.27 -4.88
C ALA A 333 -9.02 30.68 -4.31
#